data_9d41044097ce8f194f131b5708deb858
#
_entry.id   9d41044097ce8f194f131b5708deb858
#
_cell.length_a   1.000
_cell.length_b   1.000
_cell.length_c   1.000
_cell.angle_alpha   90.00
_cell.angle_beta   90.00
_cell.angle_gamma   90.00
#
_symmetry.space_group_name_H-M   'P 1'
#
loop_
_entity.id
_entity.type
_entity.pdbx_description
1 polymer ?
#
loop_
_entity_poly.entity_id
_entity_poly.type
_entity_poly.pdbx_seq_one_letter_code
_entity_poly.pdbx_strand_id
1 'polypeptide(L)'
;MLGGHKLRISEIELCYTDLDWFAIDKNKKIMCFTSGGYGNVPEFVCASKENTELLSEFFENAHDCTTAIVVQDEKSGVNLDYWRAASQKGLYCFDAVDGQDDTPSYTKISVPEQPLYFHELPPTHSKYYWNKFY
;
A
#
# COMPACT_ATOMS: atom_id res chain seq x y z
N MET A 1 23.18 -17.40 -9.66
CA MET A 1 22.80 -16.80 -9.22
C MET A 1 22.29 -16.06 -9.33
N LEU A 2 22.18 -16.25 -9.54
CA LEU A 2 21.66 -15.44 -9.47
C LEU A 2 21.11 -14.74 -8.57
N GLY A 3 21.29 -14.96 -7.82
CA GLY A 3 20.68 -14.54 -6.62
C GLY A 3 20.69 -13.10 -6.30
N GLY A 4 20.90 -12.22 -6.99
CA GLY A 4 20.80 -10.80 -6.72
C GLY A 4 19.89 -10.04 -7.67
N HIS A 5 19.26 -10.76 -8.55
CA HIS A 5 18.39 -10.11 -9.52
C HIS A 5 17.00 -9.90 -8.93
N LYS A 6 16.69 -8.64 -8.67
CA LYS A 6 15.33 -8.26 -8.31
C LYS A 6 14.54 -8.06 -9.59
N LEU A 7 13.45 -8.75 -9.72
CA LEU A 7 12.55 -8.53 -10.83
C LEU A 7 11.92 -7.15 -10.69
N ARG A 8 11.91 -6.44 -11.79
CA ARG A 8 11.31 -5.13 -11.86
C ARG A 8 9.86 -5.25 -12.29
N ILE A 9 9.01 -4.42 -11.72
CA ILE A 9 7.62 -4.28 -12.18
C ILE A 9 7.65 -3.43 -13.45
N SER A 10 7.20 -3.99 -14.56
CA SER A 10 7.21 -3.29 -15.84
C SER A 10 6.03 -2.33 -15.97
N GLU A 11 6.14 -1.39 -16.90
CA GLU A 11 5.04 -0.47 -17.19
C GLU A 11 3.80 -1.21 -17.67
N ILE A 12 3.98 -2.30 -18.41
CA ILE A 12 2.86 -3.12 -18.88
C ILE A 12 2.14 -3.76 -17.70
N GLU A 13 2.90 -4.31 -16.75
CA GLU A 13 2.31 -4.90 -15.55
C GLU A 13 1.52 -3.87 -14.75
N LEU A 14 2.03 -2.64 -14.64
CA LEU A 14 1.34 -1.58 -13.93
C LEU A 14 -0.02 -1.24 -14.55
N CYS A 15 -0.12 -1.33 -15.88
CA CYS A 15 -1.37 -1.03 -16.58
C CYS A 15 -2.44 -2.10 -16.38
N TYR A 16 -2.03 -3.33 -16.11
CA TYR A 16 -2.96 -4.47 -16.06
C TYR A 16 -3.09 -5.08 -14.66
N THR A 17 -2.40 -4.52 -13.68
CA THR A 17 -2.37 -5.09 -12.34
C THR A 17 -2.82 -4.05 -11.33
N ASP A 18 -3.79 -4.42 -10.51
CA ASP A 18 -4.12 -3.65 -9.33
C ASP A 18 -3.09 -4.00 -8.25
N LEU A 19 -2.13 -3.13 -8.09
CA LEU A 19 -0.98 -3.36 -7.24
C LEU A 19 -1.15 -2.68 -5.90
N ASP A 20 -0.93 -3.43 -4.82
CA ASP A 20 -0.82 -2.87 -3.49
C ASP A 20 0.64 -2.55 -3.20
N TRP A 21 0.91 -1.32 -2.80
CA TRP A 21 2.26 -0.96 -2.42
C TRP A 21 2.23 -0.14 -1.12
N PHE A 22 3.39 -0.08 -0.46
CA PHE A 22 3.46 0.42 0.90
C PHE A 22 4.57 1.45 1.02
N ALA A 23 4.34 2.42 1.91
CA ALA A 23 5.32 3.45 2.23
C ALA A 23 5.18 3.84 3.68
N ILE A 24 6.15 4.56 4.20
CA ILE A 24 6.07 5.13 5.54
C ILE A 24 6.14 6.65 5.44
N ASP A 25 5.37 7.32 6.28
CA ASP A 25 5.40 8.76 6.33
C ASP A 25 6.51 9.26 7.26
N LYS A 26 6.65 10.58 7.38
CA LYS A 26 7.68 11.18 8.23
C LYS A 26 7.51 10.85 9.70
N ASN A 27 6.32 10.43 10.12
CA ASN A 27 6.02 10.03 11.49
C ASN A 27 6.11 8.52 11.70
N LYS A 28 6.61 7.78 10.71
CA LYS A 28 6.77 6.32 10.73
C LYS A 28 5.45 5.56 10.69
N LYS A 29 4.37 6.19 10.29
CA LYS A 29 3.10 5.53 10.06
C LYS A 29 3.14 4.82 8.71
N ILE A 30 2.47 3.68 8.62
CA ILE A 30 2.51 2.84 7.42
C ILE A 30 1.29 3.12 6.56
N MET A 31 1.55 3.40 5.29
CA MET A 31 0.51 3.69 4.30
C MET A 31 0.44 2.56 3.29
N CYS A 32 -0.78 2.20 2.91
CA CYS A 32 -1.07 1.22 1.87
C CYS A 32 -1.77 1.92 0.71
N PHE A 33 -1.27 1.71 -0.50
CA PHE A 33 -1.81 2.31 -1.71
C PHE A 33 -2.25 1.21 -2.67
N THR A 34 -3.43 1.38 -3.27
CA THR A 34 -3.90 0.49 -4.32
C THR A 34 -3.89 1.24 -5.65
N SER A 35 -3.16 0.70 -6.62
CA SER A 35 -2.88 1.41 -7.87
C SER A 35 -4.04 1.38 -8.87
N GLY A 36 -4.86 0.35 -8.84
CA GLY A 36 -5.99 0.22 -9.74
C GLY A 36 -5.63 0.15 -11.22
N GLY A 37 -4.35 -0.08 -11.54
CA GLY A 37 -3.89 -0.14 -12.92
C GLY A 37 -3.60 1.21 -13.55
N TYR A 38 -3.93 2.31 -12.89
CA TYR A 38 -3.70 3.66 -13.43
C TYR A 38 -3.07 4.61 -12.42
N GLY A 39 -2.90 4.18 -11.20
CA GLY A 39 -2.26 5.00 -10.18
C GLY A 39 -0.78 5.18 -10.43
N ASN A 40 -0.23 6.27 -9.91
CA ASN A 40 1.19 6.54 -10.00
C ASN A 40 1.96 5.69 -8.99
N VAL A 41 2.78 4.77 -9.49
CA VAL A 41 3.57 3.88 -8.64
C VAL A 41 5.02 4.35 -8.63
N PRO A 42 5.57 4.69 -7.46
CA PRO A 42 6.94 5.22 -7.38
C PRO A 42 8.00 4.23 -7.84
N GLU A 43 9.13 4.76 -8.27
CA GLU A 43 10.24 3.95 -8.74
C GLU A 43 10.75 2.97 -7.68
N PHE A 44 10.79 3.36 -6.41
CA PHE A 44 11.29 2.46 -5.36
C PHE A 44 10.41 1.20 -5.21
N VAL A 45 9.14 1.30 -5.55
CA VAL A 45 8.23 0.15 -5.55
C VAL A 45 8.50 -0.72 -6.77
N CYS A 46 8.61 -0.10 -7.93
CA CYS A 46 8.83 -0.82 -9.19
C CYS A 46 10.17 -1.53 -9.22
N ALA A 47 11.15 -1.06 -8.47
CA ALA A 47 12.49 -1.62 -8.47
C ALA A 47 12.56 -3.04 -7.93
N SER A 48 11.58 -3.47 -7.13
CA SER A 48 11.58 -4.82 -6.60
C SER A 48 10.15 -5.35 -6.44
N LYS A 49 9.74 -6.14 -7.41
CA LYS A 49 8.47 -6.85 -7.38
C LYS A 49 8.38 -7.77 -6.16
N GLU A 50 9.49 -8.44 -5.84
CA GLU A 50 9.55 -9.34 -4.71
C GLU A 50 9.28 -8.64 -3.38
N ASN A 51 9.89 -7.48 -3.14
CA ASN A 51 9.64 -6.73 -1.92
C ASN A 51 8.18 -6.35 -1.77
N THR A 52 7.56 -5.91 -2.85
CA THR A 52 6.15 -5.53 -2.86
C THR A 52 5.26 -6.72 -2.54
N GLU A 53 5.54 -7.87 -3.15
CA GLU A 53 4.77 -9.09 -2.90
C GLU A 53 4.94 -9.59 -1.47
N LEU A 54 6.15 -9.53 -0.93
CA LEU A 54 6.41 -9.96 0.45
C LEU A 54 5.71 -9.08 1.46
N LEU A 55 5.70 -7.76 1.24
CA LEU A 55 4.99 -6.85 2.14
C LEU A 55 3.49 -7.05 2.06
N SER A 56 2.96 -7.25 0.86
CA SER A 56 1.55 -7.52 0.66
C SER A 56 1.11 -8.79 1.38
N GLU A 57 1.89 -9.85 1.25
CA GLU A 57 1.64 -11.12 1.93
C GLU A 57 1.70 -10.96 3.45
N PHE A 58 2.69 -10.22 3.94
CA PHE A 58 2.83 -9.98 5.38
C PHE A 58 1.57 -9.31 5.95
N PHE A 59 1.11 -8.24 5.33
CA PHE A 59 -0.06 -7.53 5.83
C PHE A 59 -1.36 -8.31 5.63
N GLU A 60 -1.45 -9.09 4.56
CA GLU A 60 -2.60 -9.95 4.34
C GLU A 60 -2.76 -10.97 5.47
N ASN A 61 -1.65 -11.49 5.98
CA ASN A 61 -1.65 -12.50 7.04
C ASN A 61 -1.53 -11.90 8.45
N ALA A 62 -1.38 -10.60 8.58
CA ALA A 62 -1.26 -9.96 9.88
C ALA A 62 -2.60 -9.97 10.62
N HIS A 63 -2.52 -9.99 11.96
CA HIS A 63 -3.72 -9.95 12.79
C HIS A 63 -4.26 -8.53 12.89
N ASP A 64 -5.57 -8.44 13.07
CA ASP A 64 -6.20 -7.16 13.37
C ASP A 64 -5.71 -6.67 14.73
N CYS A 65 -5.39 -5.38 14.82
CA CYS A 65 -4.88 -4.78 16.05
C CYS A 65 -5.63 -3.50 16.45
N THR A 66 -6.52 -3.03 15.60
CA THR A 66 -7.26 -1.80 15.86
C THR A 66 -8.57 -1.80 15.07
N THR A 67 -9.36 -0.75 15.24
CA THR A 67 -10.56 -0.55 14.44
C THR A 67 -10.26 0.38 13.28
N ALA A 68 -10.99 0.19 12.19
CA ALA A 68 -10.87 1.01 11.00
C ALA A 68 -11.92 2.12 11.02
N ILE A 69 -11.53 3.29 10.55
CA ILE A 69 -12.42 4.42 10.34
C ILE A 69 -12.45 4.70 8.85
N VAL A 70 -13.60 4.48 8.22
CA VAL A 70 -13.76 4.78 6.80
C VAL A 70 -14.04 6.27 6.66
N VAL A 71 -13.20 6.95 5.89
CA VAL A 71 -13.29 8.40 5.71
C VAL A 71 -13.87 8.78 4.35
N GLN A 72 -13.99 7.79 3.45
CA GLN A 72 -14.61 7.98 2.15
C GLN A 72 -16.09 7.63 2.24
N ASP A 73 -16.94 8.40 1.57
CA ASP A 73 -18.36 8.10 1.52
C ASP A 73 -18.60 6.75 0.84
N GLU A 74 -19.40 5.91 1.47
CA GLU A 74 -19.82 4.65 0.87
C GLU A 74 -20.95 4.94 -0.12
N LYS A 75 -20.56 5.38 -1.32
CA LYS A 75 -21.51 5.59 -2.38
C LYS A 75 -22.00 4.24 -2.90
N SER A 76 -23.20 4.23 -3.42
CA SER A 76 -23.84 3.02 -3.88
C SER A 76 -22.95 2.18 -4.78
N GLY A 77 -22.78 0.92 -4.44
CA GLY A 77 -22.06 -0.04 -5.26
C GLY A 77 -20.57 -0.16 -4.99
N VAL A 78 -19.99 0.69 -4.16
CA VAL A 78 -18.55 0.60 -3.87
C VAL A 78 -18.35 -0.21 -2.59
N ASN A 79 -17.58 -1.30 -2.73
CA ASN A 79 -17.24 -2.14 -1.59
C ASN A 79 -15.92 -1.66 -0.99
N LEU A 80 -15.96 -1.17 0.24
CA LEU A 80 -14.79 -0.66 0.94
C LEU A 80 -14.17 -1.67 1.90
N ASP A 81 -14.63 -2.92 1.89
CA ASP A 81 -14.19 -3.94 2.85
C ASP A 81 -12.69 -4.20 2.79
N TYR A 82 -12.10 -4.15 1.60
CA TYR A 82 -10.67 -4.38 1.43
C TYR A 82 -9.85 -3.35 2.23
N TRP A 83 -10.16 -2.08 2.08
CA TRP A 83 -9.44 -1.00 2.78
C TRP A 83 -9.77 -1.00 4.27
N ARG A 84 -11.00 -1.29 4.62
CA ARG A 84 -11.41 -1.42 6.03
C ARG A 84 -10.59 -2.52 6.71
N ALA A 85 -10.45 -3.68 6.07
CA ALA A 85 -9.66 -4.79 6.60
C ALA A 85 -8.20 -4.40 6.78
N ALA A 86 -7.62 -3.68 5.83
CA ALA A 86 -6.22 -3.23 5.92
C ALA A 86 -6.03 -2.22 7.06
N SER A 87 -6.98 -1.30 7.25
CA SER A 87 -6.89 -0.35 8.36
C SER A 87 -7.06 -1.00 9.73
N GLN A 88 -7.78 -2.11 9.81
CA GLN A 88 -7.84 -2.90 11.05
C GLN A 88 -6.48 -3.47 11.45
N LYS A 89 -5.55 -3.53 10.52
CA LYS A 89 -4.16 -3.95 10.78
C LYS A 89 -3.23 -2.79 11.08
N GLY A 90 -3.77 -1.58 11.16
CA GLY A 90 -3.01 -0.38 11.51
C GLY A 90 -2.52 0.45 10.34
N LEU A 91 -3.02 0.21 9.12
CA LEU A 91 -2.57 0.88 7.92
C LEU A 91 -3.48 2.04 7.52
N TYR A 92 -2.89 3.12 7.04
CA TYR A 92 -3.61 4.20 6.36
C TYR A 92 -3.78 3.79 4.90
N CYS A 93 -5.00 3.77 4.40
CA CYS A 93 -5.30 3.20 3.09
C CYS A 93 -5.76 4.25 2.10
N PHE A 94 -5.19 4.18 0.90
CA PHE A 94 -5.43 5.10 -0.19
C PHE A 94 -5.73 4.33 -1.46
N ASP A 95 -6.63 4.84 -2.27
CA ASP A 95 -6.95 4.26 -3.57
C ASP A 95 -6.66 5.27 -4.68
N ALA A 96 -6.21 4.75 -5.81
CA ALA A 96 -5.94 5.58 -6.97
C ALA A 96 -7.24 6.18 -7.51
N VAL A 97 -7.17 7.45 -7.85
CA VAL A 97 -8.30 8.14 -8.48
C VAL A 97 -8.01 8.24 -9.96
N ASP A 98 -9.00 7.88 -10.78
CA ASP A 98 -8.91 8.09 -12.20
C ASP A 98 -8.88 9.60 -12.45
N GLY A 99 -7.70 10.11 -12.72
CA GLY A 99 -7.50 11.54 -12.91
C GLY A 99 -8.07 11.99 -14.24
N GLN A 100 -8.94 12.97 -14.17
CA GLN A 100 -9.43 13.64 -15.38
C GLN A 100 -8.41 14.61 -15.94
N ASP A 101 -7.41 14.93 -15.17
CA ASP A 101 -6.22 15.64 -15.61
C ASP A 101 -5.06 14.63 -15.61
N ASP A 102 -3.97 15.00 -16.22
CA ASP A 102 -2.85 14.09 -16.46
C ASP A 102 -2.06 13.75 -15.19
N THR A 103 -2.61 14.02 -14.02
CA THR A 103 -1.91 13.81 -12.75
C THR A 103 -2.60 12.73 -11.94
N PRO A 104 -2.16 11.47 -12.02
CA PRO A 104 -2.71 10.42 -11.18
C PRO A 104 -2.52 10.77 -9.72
N SER A 105 -3.56 10.61 -8.93
CA SER A 105 -3.52 10.89 -7.50
C SER A 105 -4.18 9.77 -6.72
N TYR A 106 -3.97 9.80 -5.41
CA TYR A 106 -4.56 8.84 -4.48
C TYR A 106 -5.48 9.58 -3.52
N THR A 107 -6.58 8.93 -3.17
CA THR A 107 -7.51 9.47 -2.19
C THR A 107 -7.54 8.57 -0.96
N LYS A 108 -7.63 9.16 0.21
CA LYS A 108 -7.69 8.43 1.46
C LYS A 108 -9.04 7.75 1.58
N ILE A 109 -9.05 6.45 1.85
CA ILE A 109 -10.27 5.65 1.97
C ILE A 109 -10.56 5.32 3.43
N SER A 110 -9.55 4.86 4.16
CA SER A 110 -9.73 4.47 5.56
C SER A 110 -8.46 4.73 6.35
N VAL A 111 -8.64 4.87 7.66
CA VAL A 111 -7.53 5.10 8.58
C VAL A 111 -7.71 4.20 9.79
N PRO A 112 -6.62 3.83 10.46
CA PRO A 112 -6.71 3.07 11.70
C PRO A 112 -6.98 4.00 12.87
N GLU A 113 -7.74 3.53 13.87
CA GLU A 113 -7.89 4.28 15.11
C GLU A 113 -6.55 4.36 15.85
N GLN A 114 -5.80 3.26 15.86
CA GLN A 114 -4.45 3.20 16.41
C GLN A 114 -3.49 2.72 15.33
N PRO A 115 -2.61 3.59 14.82
CA PRO A 115 -1.71 3.21 13.74
C PRO A 115 -0.69 2.17 14.15
N LEU A 116 -0.31 1.33 13.21
CA LEU A 116 0.89 0.52 13.32
C LEU A 116 2.07 1.37 12.86
N TYR A 117 3.14 1.40 13.66
CA TYR A 117 4.34 2.15 13.33
C TYR A 117 5.42 1.25 12.76
N PHE A 118 6.27 1.83 11.91
CA PHE A 118 7.33 1.08 11.24
C PHE A 118 8.22 0.31 12.22
N HIS A 119 8.56 0.92 13.37
CA HIS A 119 9.43 0.28 14.36
C HIS A 119 8.78 -0.92 15.05
N GLU A 120 7.47 -1.10 14.90
CA GLU A 120 6.76 -2.25 15.46
C GLU A 120 6.79 -3.46 14.53
N LEU A 121 7.27 -3.30 13.29
CA LEU A 121 7.40 -4.43 12.37
C LEU A 121 8.50 -5.37 12.82
N PRO A 122 8.35 -6.68 12.57
CA PRO A 122 9.43 -7.63 12.81
C PRO A 122 10.69 -7.22 12.04
N PRO A 123 11.91 -7.42 12.59
CA PRO A 123 13.14 -7.05 11.91
C PRO A 123 13.27 -7.65 10.50
N THR A 124 12.71 -8.83 10.29
CA THR A 124 12.73 -9.49 8.98
C THR A 124 11.96 -8.72 7.92
N HIS A 125 11.00 -7.89 8.31
CA HIS A 125 10.17 -7.11 7.40
C HIS A 125 10.58 -5.65 7.33
N SER A 126 11.11 -5.10 8.41
CA SER A 126 11.59 -3.73 8.41
C SER A 126 12.84 -3.53 7.57
N LYS A 127 13.57 -4.60 7.24
CA LYS A 127 14.77 -4.51 6.38
C LYS A 127 14.44 -4.42 4.89
N TYR A 128 13.19 -4.68 4.49
CA TYR A 128 12.81 -4.50 3.11
C TYR A 128 12.87 -3.02 2.76
N TYR A 129 13.01 -2.74 1.47
CA TYR A 129 13.14 -1.38 1.01
C TYR A 129 11.85 -0.60 1.25
N TRP A 130 11.96 0.47 2.01
CA TRP A 130 10.85 1.37 2.31
C TRP A 130 11.22 2.79 1.91
N ASN A 131 10.26 3.52 1.37
CA ASN A 131 10.42 4.96 1.21
C ASN A 131 9.94 5.63 2.49
N LYS A 132 10.81 6.37 3.13
CA LYS A 132 10.58 6.93 4.47
C LYS A 132 9.74 8.19 4.50
N PHE A 133 9.48 8.83 3.38
CA PHE A 133 8.89 10.16 3.39
C PHE A 133 7.84 10.33 2.31
N TYR A 134 7.15 9.32 2.03
CA TYR A 134 6.10 9.39 1.04
C TYR A 134 4.85 10.09 1.56
#